data_371ed0289606c86732318a76ce395ef7
#
_entry.id   371ed0289606c86732318a76ce395ef7
#
_cell.length_a   1.000
_cell.length_b   1.000
_cell.length_c   1.000
_cell.angle_alpha   90.00
_cell.angle_beta   90.00
_cell.angle_gamma   90.00
#
_symmetry.space_group_name_H-M   'P 1'
#
loop_
_entity.id
_entity.type
_entity.pdbx_description
1 polymer ?
#
loop_
_entity_poly.entity_id
_entity_poly.type
_entity_poly.pdbx_seq_one_letter_code
_entity_poly.pdbx_strand_id
1 'polypeptide(L)'
;LKLVEALQASDARATSIVSGVFEADYLDRERYGLVGEVKRVDLAPIQASLQAGSIPVIASLGETAGGQILNINADFAANALVQVLQPYKIVFLTGTGGLLDDAGKVIDSINLSTEYEHLIAQPWVNGGMKVKLEKIKNLLDDLPQASSVAITKPAELAKELFTHKGSGTLVRRGERVIEADSWGRLDLPRLRGLV
;
A
#
# COMPACT_ATOMS: atom_id res chain seq x y z
N LEU A 1 -17.49 -10.98 -0.27
CA LEU A 1 -18.95 -10.82 -0.32
C LEU A 1 -19.47 -9.96 0.83
N LYS A 2 -19.27 -10.32 2.10
CA LYS A 2 -19.77 -9.55 3.27
C LYS A 2 -19.43 -8.06 3.27
N LEU A 3 -18.22 -7.67 2.82
CA LEU A 3 -17.83 -6.26 2.72
C LEU A 3 -18.65 -5.52 1.64
N VAL A 4 -18.84 -6.16 0.48
CA VAL A 4 -19.66 -5.60 -0.60
C VAL A 4 -21.11 -5.42 -0.14
N GLU A 5 -21.69 -6.41 0.50
CA GLU A 5 -23.04 -6.36 1.06
C GLU A 5 -23.18 -5.21 2.09
N ALA A 6 -22.18 -5.04 2.97
CA ALA A 6 -22.18 -3.94 3.94
C ALA A 6 -22.06 -2.56 3.30
N LEU A 7 -21.22 -2.42 2.26
CA LEU A 7 -21.11 -1.19 1.50
C LEU A 7 -22.42 -0.86 0.76
N GLN A 8 -23.04 -1.85 0.12
CA GLN A 8 -24.31 -1.68 -0.57
C GLN A 8 -25.47 -1.36 0.39
N ALA A 9 -25.48 -1.97 1.58
CA ALA A 9 -26.45 -1.63 2.62
C ALA A 9 -26.30 -0.19 3.16
N SER A 10 -25.14 0.45 2.87
CA SER A 10 -24.87 1.86 3.19
C SER A 10 -24.98 2.76 1.96
N ASP A 11 -25.75 2.37 0.95
CA ASP A 11 -25.97 3.07 -0.32
C ASP A 11 -24.71 3.31 -1.18
N ALA A 12 -23.60 2.65 -0.86
CA ALA A 12 -22.41 2.69 -1.70
C ALA A 12 -22.53 1.70 -2.87
N ARG A 13 -22.16 2.13 -4.08
CA ARG A 13 -22.03 1.21 -5.20
C ARG A 13 -20.71 0.45 -5.05
N ALA A 14 -20.78 -0.84 -4.79
CA ALA A 14 -19.61 -1.70 -4.66
C ALA A 14 -19.76 -2.97 -5.50
N THR A 15 -18.68 -3.39 -6.13
CA THR A 15 -18.62 -4.59 -6.99
C THR A 15 -17.54 -5.54 -6.47
N SER A 16 -17.90 -6.80 -6.28
CA SER A 16 -16.93 -7.84 -5.93
C SER A 16 -16.21 -8.33 -7.18
N ILE A 17 -14.88 -8.33 -7.15
CA ILE A 17 -14.03 -8.90 -8.20
C ILE A 17 -13.25 -10.06 -7.57
N VAL A 18 -13.64 -11.27 -7.90
CA VAL A 18 -13.08 -12.51 -7.32
C VAL A 18 -12.13 -13.25 -8.28
N SER A 19 -12.09 -12.84 -9.54
CA SER A 19 -11.22 -13.42 -10.59
C SER A 19 -10.89 -12.39 -11.67
N GLY A 20 -9.94 -12.71 -12.54
CA GLY A 20 -9.60 -11.90 -13.71
C GLY A 20 -8.68 -10.72 -13.43
N VAL A 21 -8.26 -10.47 -12.16
CA VAL A 21 -7.30 -9.43 -11.81
C VAL A 21 -5.89 -10.00 -11.70
N PHE A 22 -5.73 -11.13 -11.02
CA PHE A 22 -4.41 -11.72 -10.78
C PHE A 22 -4.27 -13.02 -11.58
N GLU A 23 -3.38 -13.01 -12.55
CA GLU A 23 -2.85 -14.24 -13.14
C GLU A 23 -1.75 -14.77 -12.23
N ALA A 24 -1.80 -16.05 -11.88
CA ALA A 24 -0.96 -16.64 -10.86
C ALA A 24 -0.46 -18.03 -11.23
N ASP A 25 0.70 -18.40 -10.71
CA ASP A 25 1.21 -19.77 -10.72
C ASP A 25 1.22 -20.34 -9.30
N TYR A 26 1.30 -21.67 -9.20
CA TYR A 26 1.49 -22.31 -7.90
C TYR A 26 2.81 -21.87 -7.27
N LEU A 27 2.77 -21.45 -6.01
CA LEU A 27 3.98 -21.14 -5.25
C LEU A 27 4.83 -22.41 -5.02
N ASP A 28 4.22 -23.44 -4.50
CA ASP A 28 4.73 -24.81 -4.37
C ASP A 28 3.51 -25.70 -4.12
N ARG A 29 3.08 -26.44 -5.15
CA ARG A 29 1.85 -27.24 -5.11
C ARG A 29 1.92 -28.39 -4.11
N GLU A 30 3.08 -29.02 -3.98
CA GLU A 30 3.25 -30.16 -3.08
C GLU A 30 3.23 -29.74 -1.63
N ARG A 31 3.86 -28.57 -1.33
CA ARG A 31 4.01 -28.06 0.03
C ARG A 31 2.81 -27.22 0.50
N TYR A 32 2.24 -26.39 -0.36
CA TYR A 32 1.22 -25.40 0.01
C TYR A 32 -0.14 -25.63 -0.64
N GLY A 33 -0.27 -26.60 -1.54
CA GLY A 33 -1.53 -26.91 -2.22
C GLY A 33 -1.95 -25.78 -3.16
N LEU A 34 -3.14 -25.21 -2.93
CA LEU A 34 -3.75 -24.17 -3.77
C LEU A 34 -3.32 -22.76 -3.36
N VAL A 35 -2.04 -22.57 -3.09
CA VAL A 35 -1.44 -21.25 -2.83
C VAL A 35 -0.64 -20.83 -4.06
N GLY A 36 -0.81 -19.58 -4.47
CA GLY A 36 -0.18 -19.01 -5.66
C GLY A 36 0.64 -17.76 -5.40
N GLU A 37 1.48 -17.45 -6.37
CA GLU A 37 2.16 -16.16 -6.51
C GLU A 37 1.67 -15.45 -7.76
N VAL A 38 1.56 -14.11 -7.68
CA VAL A 38 1.10 -13.28 -8.80
C VAL A 38 2.19 -13.21 -9.87
N LYS A 39 1.81 -13.48 -11.12
CA LYS A 39 2.69 -13.33 -12.30
C LYS A 39 2.34 -12.07 -13.09
N ARG A 40 1.07 -11.75 -13.19
CA ARG A 40 0.59 -10.59 -13.93
C ARG A 40 -0.67 -10.04 -13.29
N VAL A 41 -0.85 -8.73 -13.41
CA VAL A 41 -2.07 -8.02 -12.99
C VAL A 41 -2.78 -7.50 -14.23
N ASP A 42 -4.09 -7.78 -14.34
CA ASP A 42 -4.97 -7.17 -15.33
C ASP A 42 -5.85 -6.11 -14.65
N LEU A 43 -5.73 -4.88 -15.09
CA LEU A 43 -6.51 -3.76 -14.56
C LEU A 43 -7.88 -3.61 -15.21
N ALA A 44 -8.19 -4.32 -16.29
CA ALA A 44 -9.43 -4.14 -17.02
C ALA A 44 -10.69 -4.34 -16.16
N PRO A 45 -10.81 -5.37 -15.31
CA PRO A 45 -11.97 -5.51 -14.42
C PRO A 45 -12.13 -4.37 -13.41
N ILE A 46 -11.00 -3.84 -12.91
CA ILE A 46 -10.98 -2.72 -11.96
C ILE A 46 -11.43 -1.44 -12.66
N GLN A 47 -10.87 -1.16 -13.84
CA GLN A 47 -11.22 0.02 -14.64
C GLN A 47 -12.69 0.00 -15.05
N ALA A 48 -13.21 -1.14 -15.46
CA ALA A 48 -14.63 -1.30 -15.80
C ALA A 48 -15.53 -1.00 -14.59
N SER A 49 -15.18 -1.49 -13.39
CA SER A 49 -15.91 -1.20 -12.16
C SER A 49 -15.91 0.30 -11.83
N LEU A 50 -14.74 0.96 -11.93
CA LEU A 50 -14.59 2.39 -11.67
C LEU A 50 -15.35 3.23 -12.69
N GLN A 51 -15.31 2.89 -13.98
CA GLN A 51 -16.08 3.57 -15.04
C GLN A 51 -17.59 3.45 -14.84
N ALA A 52 -18.06 2.34 -14.27
CA ALA A 52 -19.44 2.16 -13.87
C ALA A 52 -19.81 2.93 -12.58
N GLY A 53 -18.89 3.70 -12.00
CA GLY A 53 -19.09 4.44 -10.75
C GLY A 53 -19.19 3.54 -9.53
N SER A 54 -18.57 2.37 -9.56
CA SER A 54 -18.61 1.39 -8.48
C SER A 54 -17.23 1.26 -7.81
N ILE A 55 -17.23 1.01 -6.50
CA ILE A 55 -16.02 0.70 -5.72
C ILE A 55 -15.64 -0.76 -5.96
N PRO A 56 -14.49 -1.03 -6.62
CA PRO A 56 -14.03 -2.41 -6.81
C PRO A 56 -13.52 -3.00 -5.50
N VAL A 57 -14.11 -4.09 -5.06
CA VAL A 57 -13.65 -4.88 -3.90
C VAL A 57 -13.00 -6.16 -4.43
N ILE A 58 -11.69 -6.19 -4.38
CA ILE A 58 -10.87 -7.22 -5.02
C ILE A 58 -10.50 -8.28 -4.00
N ALA A 59 -10.76 -9.55 -4.33
CA ALA A 59 -10.29 -10.68 -3.52
C ALA A 59 -8.80 -10.96 -3.80
N SER A 60 -8.09 -11.43 -2.78
CA SER A 60 -6.71 -11.92 -2.92
C SER A 60 -6.68 -13.35 -3.50
N LEU A 61 -7.28 -13.50 -4.66
CA LEU A 61 -7.36 -14.75 -5.41
C LEU A 61 -6.75 -14.57 -6.79
N GLY A 62 -5.91 -15.51 -7.18
CA GLY A 62 -5.34 -15.57 -8.52
C GLY A 62 -5.88 -16.73 -9.31
N GLU A 63 -5.71 -16.69 -10.61
CA GLU A 63 -6.14 -17.72 -11.54
C GLU A 63 -4.97 -18.18 -12.39
N THR A 64 -4.77 -19.49 -12.48
CA THR A 64 -3.78 -20.06 -13.42
C THR A 64 -4.28 -19.97 -14.85
N ALA A 65 -3.41 -20.13 -15.84
CA ALA A 65 -3.77 -20.23 -17.25
C ALA A 65 -4.80 -21.36 -17.52
N GLY A 66 -4.85 -22.39 -16.67
CA GLY A 66 -5.82 -23.47 -16.76
C GLY A 66 -7.15 -23.23 -16.01
N GLY A 67 -7.35 -22.02 -15.45
CA GLY A 67 -8.59 -21.66 -14.74
C GLY A 67 -8.64 -22.13 -13.27
N GLN A 68 -7.55 -22.66 -12.72
CA GLN A 68 -7.51 -23.04 -11.30
C GLN A 68 -7.36 -21.80 -10.43
N ILE A 69 -8.27 -21.62 -9.48
CA ILE A 69 -8.18 -20.53 -8.48
C ILE A 69 -7.16 -20.90 -7.40
N LEU A 70 -6.29 -19.95 -7.11
CA LEU A 70 -5.25 -20.02 -6.10
C LEU A 70 -5.45 -18.93 -5.04
N ASN A 71 -5.18 -19.27 -3.78
CA ASN A 71 -5.13 -18.29 -2.71
C ASN A 71 -3.81 -17.49 -2.79
N ILE A 72 -3.90 -16.18 -2.88
CA ILE A 72 -2.75 -15.28 -2.84
C ILE A 72 -2.69 -14.63 -1.46
N ASN A 73 -1.50 -14.53 -0.87
CA ASN A 73 -1.35 -13.72 0.32
C ASN A 73 -1.76 -12.27 0.02
N ALA A 74 -2.62 -11.69 0.86
CA ALA A 74 -3.22 -10.38 0.62
C ALA A 74 -2.17 -9.25 0.50
N ASP A 75 -1.07 -9.32 1.25
CA ASP A 75 0.02 -8.35 1.15
C ASP A 75 0.72 -8.43 -0.22
N PHE A 76 0.93 -9.65 -0.75
CA PHE A 76 1.53 -9.83 -2.07
C PHE A 76 0.57 -9.42 -3.19
N ALA A 77 -0.72 -9.73 -3.06
CA ALA A 77 -1.73 -9.28 -4.01
C ALA A 77 -1.82 -7.75 -4.06
N ALA A 78 -1.86 -7.09 -2.89
CA ALA A 78 -1.87 -5.64 -2.77
C ALA A 78 -0.60 -5.02 -3.37
N ASN A 79 0.58 -5.58 -3.08
CA ASN A 79 1.84 -5.09 -3.63
C ASN A 79 1.87 -5.21 -5.15
N ALA A 80 1.49 -6.36 -5.72
CA ALA A 80 1.43 -6.55 -7.17
C ALA A 80 0.47 -5.55 -7.83
N LEU A 81 -0.69 -5.30 -7.21
CA LEU A 81 -1.67 -4.34 -7.71
C LEU A 81 -1.12 -2.90 -7.66
N VAL A 82 -0.48 -2.52 -6.57
CA VAL A 82 0.11 -1.19 -6.35
C VAL A 82 1.20 -0.90 -7.37
N GLN A 83 2.04 -1.88 -7.72
CA GLN A 83 3.09 -1.73 -8.73
C GLN A 83 2.54 -1.35 -10.11
N VAL A 84 1.36 -1.84 -10.46
CA VAL A 84 0.72 -1.55 -11.76
C VAL A 84 -0.15 -0.31 -11.71
N LEU A 85 -0.89 -0.08 -10.60
CA LEU A 85 -1.76 1.08 -10.42
C LEU A 85 -1.01 2.38 -10.17
N GLN A 86 0.18 2.33 -9.56
CA GLN A 86 0.97 3.51 -9.17
C GLN A 86 0.15 4.56 -8.39
N PRO A 87 -0.51 4.19 -7.29
CA PRO A 87 -1.46 5.06 -6.62
C PRO A 87 -0.75 6.18 -5.85
N TYR A 88 -1.41 7.32 -5.71
CA TYR A 88 -0.94 8.42 -4.85
C TYR A 88 -1.04 8.09 -3.36
N LYS A 89 -2.03 7.29 -2.97
CA LYS A 89 -2.27 6.95 -1.57
C LYS A 89 -2.64 5.48 -1.42
N ILE A 90 -2.01 4.85 -0.45
CA ILE A 90 -2.32 3.48 -0.01
C ILE A 90 -2.73 3.56 1.45
N VAL A 91 -3.83 2.92 1.83
CA VAL A 91 -4.30 2.91 3.21
C VAL A 91 -4.37 1.48 3.73
N PHE A 92 -3.57 1.19 4.75
CA PHE A 92 -3.64 -0.06 5.50
C PHE A 92 -4.58 0.10 6.69
N LEU A 93 -5.64 -0.71 6.73
CA LEU A 93 -6.56 -0.74 7.85
C LEU A 93 -6.11 -1.78 8.87
N THR A 94 -5.82 -1.34 10.10
CA THR A 94 -5.29 -2.18 11.17
C THR A 94 -6.03 -1.96 12.49
N GLY A 95 -5.97 -2.94 13.38
CA GLY A 95 -6.58 -2.81 14.71
C GLY A 95 -5.90 -1.76 15.60
N THR A 96 -4.58 -1.57 15.46
CA THR A 96 -3.80 -0.56 16.21
C THR A 96 -4.04 0.86 15.73
N GLY A 97 -4.38 1.02 14.44
CA GLY A 97 -4.65 2.32 13.84
C GLY A 97 -3.43 3.15 13.53
N GLY A 98 -2.23 2.57 13.58
CA GLY A 98 -0.97 3.24 13.29
C GLY A 98 0.22 2.43 13.77
N LEU A 99 1.41 2.97 13.57
CA LEU A 99 2.65 2.49 14.18
C LEU A 99 2.77 3.13 15.57
N LEU A 100 3.13 2.33 16.56
CA LEU A 100 3.20 2.78 17.95
C LEU A 100 4.66 3.04 18.33
N ASP A 101 4.91 4.09 19.09
CA ASP A 101 6.19 4.34 19.74
C ASP A 101 6.36 3.45 21.00
N ASP A 102 7.45 3.66 21.74
CA ASP A 102 7.77 2.93 22.98
C ASP A 102 6.79 3.19 24.12
N ALA A 103 6.09 4.33 24.09
CA ALA A 103 5.04 4.69 25.05
C ALA A 103 3.66 4.15 24.62
N GLY A 104 3.56 3.45 23.49
CA GLY A 104 2.29 2.95 22.92
C GLY A 104 1.44 4.02 22.26
N LYS A 105 1.99 5.21 22.01
CA LYS A 105 1.32 6.29 21.28
C LYS A 105 1.51 6.12 19.78
N VAL A 106 0.48 6.46 19.00
CA VAL A 106 0.57 6.44 17.54
C VAL A 106 1.54 7.52 17.05
N ILE A 107 2.47 7.13 16.20
CA ILE A 107 3.38 8.03 15.48
C ILE A 107 2.57 8.69 14.36
N ASP A 108 2.42 10.00 14.38
CA ASP A 108 1.56 10.72 13.43
C ASP A 108 2.09 10.66 11.99
N SER A 109 3.41 10.84 11.82
CA SER A 109 4.03 10.80 10.48
C SER A 109 5.46 10.29 10.53
N ILE A 110 5.91 9.70 9.43
CA ILE A 110 7.28 9.22 9.22
C ILE A 110 7.76 9.69 7.85
N ASN A 111 8.87 10.44 7.84
CA ASN A 111 9.62 10.80 6.65
C ASN A 111 10.75 9.80 6.45
N LEU A 112 10.62 8.90 5.48
CA LEU A 112 11.61 7.85 5.25
C LEU A 112 13.00 8.39 4.87
N SER A 113 13.08 9.53 4.19
CA SER A 113 14.37 10.11 3.78
C SER A 113 15.21 10.63 4.94
N THR A 114 14.57 10.98 6.06
CA THR A 114 15.26 11.62 7.21
C THR A 114 15.17 10.81 8.50
N GLU A 115 14.12 9.98 8.66
CA GLU A 115 13.81 9.34 9.94
C GLU A 115 13.98 7.83 9.91
N TYR A 116 14.00 7.19 8.72
CA TYR A 116 13.99 5.73 8.60
C TYR A 116 15.13 5.05 9.35
N GLU A 117 16.37 5.46 9.09
CA GLU A 117 17.56 4.84 9.69
C GLU A 117 17.59 5.00 11.22
N HIS A 118 17.18 6.19 11.70
CA HIS A 118 17.06 6.44 13.12
C HIS A 118 15.96 5.58 13.76
N LEU A 119 14.81 5.49 13.10
CA LEU A 119 13.65 4.76 13.61
C LEU A 119 13.92 3.26 13.67
N ILE A 120 14.50 2.67 12.60
CA ILE A 120 14.75 1.22 12.53
C ILE A 120 15.85 0.76 13.50
N ALA A 121 16.71 1.68 13.95
CA ALA A 121 17.74 1.43 14.95
C ALA A 121 17.22 1.46 16.39
N GLN A 122 15.97 1.90 16.62
CA GLN A 122 15.40 1.95 17.96
C GLN A 122 15.14 0.54 18.50
N PRO A 123 15.48 0.24 19.78
CA PRO A 123 15.28 -1.08 20.38
C PRO A 123 13.81 -1.53 20.40
N TRP A 124 12.87 -0.58 20.47
CA TRP A 124 11.44 -0.85 20.48
C TRP A 124 10.85 -1.10 19.07
N VAL A 125 11.57 -0.73 18.01
CA VAL A 125 11.20 -1.08 16.63
C VAL A 125 11.69 -2.48 16.31
N ASN A 126 10.93 -3.47 16.73
CA ASN A 126 11.27 -4.89 16.55
C ASN A 126 10.08 -5.68 16.01
N GLY A 127 10.29 -6.98 15.73
CA GLY A 127 9.27 -7.92 15.32
C GLY A 127 8.41 -7.41 14.15
N GLY A 128 7.10 -7.45 14.34
CA GLY A 128 6.14 -7.10 13.29
C GLY A 128 6.18 -5.63 12.85
N MET A 129 6.58 -4.70 13.73
CA MET A 129 6.70 -3.29 13.38
C MET A 129 7.86 -3.04 12.42
N LYS A 130 9.02 -3.64 12.71
CA LYS A 130 10.20 -3.54 11.85
C LYS A 130 9.90 -4.07 10.44
N VAL A 131 9.34 -5.28 10.36
CA VAL A 131 8.93 -5.89 9.08
C VAL A 131 7.94 -5.01 8.32
N LYS A 132 6.99 -4.40 9.01
CA LYS A 132 6.00 -3.50 8.38
C LYS A 132 6.65 -2.24 7.82
N LEU A 133 7.56 -1.61 8.56
CA LEU A 133 8.31 -0.43 8.10
C LEU A 133 9.18 -0.75 6.87
N GLU A 134 9.91 -1.88 6.90
CA GLU A 134 10.71 -2.34 5.77
C GLU A 134 9.85 -2.59 4.53
N LYS A 135 8.70 -3.26 4.67
CA LYS A 135 7.75 -3.48 3.58
C LYS A 135 7.22 -2.17 3.00
N ILE A 136 6.83 -1.22 3.86
CA ILE A 136 6.32 0.09 3.42
C ILE A 136 7.41 0.89 2.70
N LYS A 137 8.64 0.86 3.21
CA LYS A 137 9.78 1.51 2.56
C LYS A 137 9.99 0.94 1.16
N ASN A 138 10.13 -0.38 1.04
CA ASN A 138 10.32 -1.03 -0.25
C ASN A 138 9.17 -0.72 -1.22
N LEU A 139 7.93 -0.73 -0.73
CA LEU A 139 6.75 -0.37 -1.53
C LEU A 139 6.83 1.06 -2.06
N LEU A 140 7.18 2.03 -1.21
CA LEU A 140 7.29 3.43 -1.60
C LEU A 140 8.50 3.71 -2.49
N ASP A 141 9.59 2.95 -2.38
CA ASP A 141 10.77 3.13 -3.24
C ASP A 141 10.45 2.86 -4.72
N ASP A 142 9.49 1.97 -5.00
CA ASP A 142 9.06 1.60 -6.35
C ASP A 142 7.93 2.50 -6.91
N LEU A 143 7.40 3.43 -6.11
CA LEU A 143 6.25 4.27 -6.49
C LEU A 143 6.68 5.71 -6.87
N PRO A 144 5.79 6.51 -7.45
CA PRO A 144 6.01 7.94 -7.65
C PRO A 144 6.36 8.66 -6.34
N GLN A 145 7.18 9.74 -6.41
CA GLN A 145 7.60 10.50 -5.24
C GLN A 145 6.44 11.03 -4.40
N ALA A 146 5.34 11.36 -5.05
CA ALA A 146 4.12 11.87 -4.40
C ALA A 146 3.31 10.80 -3.67
N SER A 147 3.63 9.51 -3.87
CA SER A 147 2.92 8.40 -3.22
C SER A 147 3.16 8.38 -1.71
N SER A 148 2.14 8.00 -0.98
CA SER A 148 2.18 7.88 0.48
C SER A 148 1.43 6.64 0.95
N VAL A 149 1.80 6.15 2.13
CA VAL A 149 1.12 5.07 2.85
C VAL A 149 0.55 5.63 4.14
N ALA A 150 -0.73 5.39 4.38
CA ALA A 150 -1.37 5.66 5.66
C ALA A 150 -1.72 4.35 6.36
N ILE A 151 -1.57 4.31 7.68
CA ILE A 151 -1.99 3.18 8.53
C ILE A 151 -3.00 3.72 9.52
N THR A 152 -4.24 3.26 9.45
CA THR A 152 -5.33 3.77 10.30
C THR A 152 -6.30 2.67 10.72
N LYS A 153 -7.27 3.01 11.57
CA LYS A 153 -8.39 2.12 11.92
C LYS A 153 -9.52 2.25 10.91
N PRO A 154 -10.33 1.20 10.70
CA PRO A 154 -11.50 1.28 9.83
C PRO A 154 -12.44 2.44 10.20
N ALA A 155 -12.68 2.68 11.50
CA ALA A 155 -13.53 3.75 12.00
C ALA A 155 -13.02 5.17 11.68
N GLU A 156 -11.71 5.32 11.43
CA GLU A 156 -11.05 6.59 11.14
C GLU A 156 -10.76 6.80 9.64
N LEU A 157 -11.16 5.85 8.79
CA LEU A 157 -10.85 5.89 7.35
C LEU A 157 -11.38 7.16 6.68
N ALA A 158 -12.60 7.58 7.00
CA ALA A 158 -13.18 8.81 6.44
C ALA A 158 -12.34 10.04 6.83
N LYS A 159 -11.87 10.11 8.07
CA LYS A 159 -11.00 11.20 8.54
C LYS A 159 -9.67 11.19 7.79
N GLU A 160 -9.08 10.01 7.57
CA GLU A 160 -7.84 9.87 6.81
C GLU A 160 -7.98 10.31 5.35
N LEU A 161 -9.11 10.01 4.72
CA LEU A 161 -9.31 10.31 3.30
C LEU A 161 -9.74 11.76 3.04
N PHE A 162 -10.51 12.37 3.95
CA PHE A 162 -11.23 13.62 3.67
C PHE A 162 -10.79 14.80 4.55
N THR A 163 -9.78 14.63 5.42
CA THR A 163 -9.24 15.74 6.20
C THR A 163 -7.75 15.94 5.95
N HIS A 164 -7.30 17.18 6.02
CA HIS A 164 -5.88 17.53 5.83
C HIS A 164 -4.97 16.88 6.90
N LYS A 165 -5.44 16.80 8.14
CA LYS A 165 -4.66 16.20 9.24
C LYS A 165 -4.57 14.68 9.12
N GLY A 166 -5.57 14.04 8.52
CA GLY A 166 -5.65 12.58 8.45
C GLY A 166 -5.84 11.91 9.82
N SER A 167 -5.53 10.64 9.89
CA SER A 167 -5.54 9.86 11.13
C SER A 167 -4.55 8.68 11.07
N GLY A 168 -4.06 8.25 12.23
CA GLY A 168 -3.07 7.17 12.30
C GLY A 168 -1.67 7.62 11.93
N THR A 169 -0.92 6.78 11.21
CA THR A 169 0.46 7.06 10.80
C THR A 169 0.53 7.30 9.30
N LEU A 170 1.01 8.47 8.88
CA LEU A 170 1.34 8.77 7.49
C LEU A 170 2.82 8.49 7.24
N VAL A 171 3.11 7.63 6.27
CA VAL A 171 4.48 7.32 5.82
C VAL A 171 4.67 7.84 4.40
N ARG A 172 5.71 8.61 4.18
CA ARG A 172 6.09 9.14 2.87
C ARG A 172 7.60 9.14 2.70
N ARG A 173 8.08 9.11 1.46
CA ARG A 173 9.51 9.26 1.22
C ARG A 173 10.02 10.59 1.72
N GLY A 174 9.23 11.65 1.56
CA GLY A 174 9.59 13.00 1.93
C GLY A 174 10.72 13.57 1.07
N GLU A 175 11.08 14.80 1.34
CA GLU A 175 12.21 15.50 0.74
C GLU A 175 13.34 15.60 1.76
N ARG A 176 14.56 15.41 1.30
CA ARG A 176 15.76 15.67 2.09
C ARG A 176 16.31 17.04 1.67
N VAL A 177 16.32 17.99 2.59
CA VAL A 177 17.01 19.24 2.36
C VAL A 177 18.52 18.97 2.43
N ILE A 178 19.23 19.31 1.36
CA ILE A 178 20.69 19.20 1.26
C ILE A 178 21.23 20.62 1.20
N GLU A 179 22.05 20.99 2.15
CA GLU A 179 22.85 22.19 2.07
C GLU A 179 24.13 21.88 1.26
N ALA A 180 24.30 22.59 0.17
CA ALA A 180 25.45 22.40 -0.70
C ALA A 180 26.38 23.62 -0.61
N ASP A 181 27.61 23.40 -0.23
CA ASP A 181 28.68 24.41 -0.12
C ASP A 181 29.30 24.77 -1.47
N SER A 182 28.99 24.01 -2.53
CA SER A 182 29.52 24.24 -3.87
C SER A 182 28.54 23.75 -4.95
N TRP A 183 28.60 24.39 -6.13
CA TRP A 183 27.79 24.05 -7.29
C TRP A 183 28.03 22.63 -7.82
N GLY A 184 29.20 22.06 -7.58
CA GLY A 184 29.54 20.70 -8.00
C GLY A 184 28.79 19.58 -7.24
N ARG A 185 28.16 19.92 -6.12
CA ARG A 185 27.33 19.00 -5.30
C ARG A 185 25.84 19.08 -5.62
N LEU A 186 25.46 20.00 -6.52
CA LEU A 186 24.06 20.18 -6.91
C LEU A 186 23.73 19.39 -8.17
N ASP A 187 22.58 18.76 -8.19
CA ASP A 187 22.00 18.17 -9.40
C ASP A 187 21.40 19.29 -10.27
N LEU A 188 22.24 19.91 -11.10
CA LEU A 188 21.86 21.01 -11.97
C LEU A 188 20.73 20.68 -12.95
N PRO A 189 20.66 19.48 -13.57
CA PRO A 189 19.51 19.07 -14.37
C PRO A 189 18.18 19.13 -13.61
N ARG A 190 18.20 18.67 -12.36
CA ARG A 190 17.00 18.68 -11.49
C ARG A 190 16.60 20.10 -11.07
N LEU A 191 17.56 20.97 -10.80
CA LEU A 191 17.30 22.38 -10.48
C LEU A 191 16.70 23.16 -11.66
N ARG A 192 17.10 22.87 -12.89
CA ARG A 192 16.54 23.51 -14.09
C ARG A 192 15.08 23.15 -14.35
N GLY A 193 14.59 22.05 -13.81
CA GLY A 193 13.18 21.65 -13.90
C GLY A 193 12.28 22.30 -12.85
N LEU A 194 12.83 23.11 -11.93
CA LEU A 194 12.08 23.82 -10.88
C LEU A 194 11.83 25.30 -11.20
N VAL A 195 12.31 25.80 -12.31
CA VAL A 195 12.17 27.21 -12.77
C VAL A 195 11.26 27.31 -13.97
#